data_292d54257e5bcb275c34d1cbbd6b4c07
#
_entry.id   292d54257e5bcb275c34d1cbbd6b4c07
#
_cell.length_a   1.000
_cell.length_b   1.000
_cell.length_c   1.000
_cell.angle_alpha   90.00
_cell.angle_beta   90.00
_cell.angle_gamma   90.00
#
_symmetry.space_group_name_H-M   'P 1'
#
loop_
_entity.id
_entity.type
_entity.pdbx_description
1 polymer ?
#
loop_
_entity_poly.entity_id
_entity_poly.type
_entity_poly.pdbx_seq_one_letter_code
_entity_poly.pdbx_strand_id
1 'polypeptide(L)'
;SAASESEKVWAGRFRQKTNRLVESFTVSVAVDRRLYAHDIQGSIAHCKTLAKAHVLTASESRTIVRGLESVKTELDRGRFRFVPQDEDIHMAIERRLTELIGPLGGKLHTGRSRNDQVALDVRLYVRDHLSRLVALLEQFQRVLVAKGKANRTVAMPGYTHLQRAQPVLFAHHLLAYVDMIERDKGRFRDASVRVNVMPLGSGALAGTNYPVDRQFTAGLLG
;
A
#
# COMPACT_ATOMS: atom_id res chain seq x y z
N SER A 1 -15.82 -10.22 37.11
CA SER A 1 -15.15 -10.95 36.00
C SER A 1 -14.51 -9.93 35.09
N ALA A 2 -13.18 -9.73 35.26
CA ALA A 2 -12.40 -8.87 34.41
C ALA A 2 -12.30 -9.51 33.01
N ALA A 3 -12.79 -8.80 32.00
CA ALA A 3 -12.55 -9.17 30.62
C ALA A 3 -11.02 -9.21 30.40
N SER A 4 -10.48 -10.31 29.92
CA SER A 4 -9.07 -10.43 29.57
C SER A 4 -8.76 -9.40 28.49
N GLU A 5 -8.01 -8.36 28.87
CA GLU A 5 -7.39 -7.47 27.89
C GLU A 5 -6.52 -8.35 26.97
N SER A 6 -6.82 -8.36 25.68
CA SER A 6 -6.09 -9.18 24.70
C SER A 6 -4.62 -8.77 24.72
N GLU A 7 -3.76 -9.74 25.06
CA GLU A 7 -2.31 -9.53 24.99
C GLU A 7 -1.89 -9.23 23.54
N LYS A 8 -0.94 -8.31 23.35
CA LYS A 8 -0.38 -8.04 22.03
C LYS A 8 0.27 -9.29 21.44
N VAL A 9 0.13 -9.52 20.14
CA VAL A 9 0.63 -10.71 19.42
C VAL A 9 2.12 -10.99 19.69
N TRP A 10 2.93 -9.95 19.98
CA TRP A 10 4.35 -10.07 20.29
C TRP A 10 4.69 -10.14 21.79
N ALA A 11 3.68 -10.12 22.68
CA ALA A 11 3.87 -10.04 24.14
C ALA A 11 4.44 -11.32 24.79
N GLY A 12 4.52 -12.45 24.09
CA GLY A 12 4.79 -13.77 24.67
C GLY A 12 6.09 -13.94 25.47
N ARG A 13 7.04 -13.00 25.42
CA ARG A 13 8.26 -13.00 26.23
C ARG A 13 8.31 -11.90 27.29
N PHE A 14 7.39 -10.96 27.25
CA PHE A 14 7.40 -9.83 28.18
C PHE A 14 6.47 -10.10 29.36
N ARG A 15 6.98 -9.85 30.57
CA ARG A 15 6.21 -10.01 31.84
C ARG A 15 5.49 -8.72 32.25
N GLN A 16 5.83 -7.58 31.64
CA GLN A 16 5.26 -6.28 31.96
C GLN A 16 4.50 -5.73 30.75
N LYS A 17 3.41 -5.03 31.01
CA LYS A 17 2.67 -4.30 29.98
C LYS A 17 3.52 -3.16 29.43
N THR A 18 3.37 -2.88 28.14
CA THR A 18 4.03 -1.72 27.51
C THR A 18 3.58 -0.43 28.17
N ASN A 19 4.50 0.52 28.34
CA ASN A 19 4.17 1.84 28.86
C ASN A 19 3.23 2.57 27.89
N ARG A 20 2.18 3.22 28.41
CA ARG A 20 1.19 3.95 27.59
C ARG A 20 1.81 5.02 26.69
N LEU A 21 2.89 5.69 27.13
CA LEU A 21 3.60 6.68 26.32
C LEU A 21 4.26 6.01 25.11
N VAL A 22 4.87 4.83 25.29
CA VAL A 22 5.46 4.05 24.20
C VAL A 22 4.36 3.58 23.25
N GLU A 23 3.24 3.08 23.76
CA GLU A 23 2.10 2.68 22.92
C GLU A 23 1.59 3.84 22.06
N SER A 24 1.40 5.01 22.64
CA SER A 24 0.96 6.19 21.89
C SER A 24 1.97 6.65 20.82
N PHE A 25 3.26 6.40 21.05
CA PHE A 25 4.33 6.74 20.12
C PHE A 25 4.44 5.73 18.95
N THR A 26 4.17 4.44 19.22
CA THR A 26 4.31 3.38 18.22
C THR A 26 3.07 3.14 17.37
N VAL A 27 1.90 3.64 17.79
CA VAL A 27 0.65 3.51 17.03
C VAL A 27 0.74 4.21 15.68
N SER A 28 0.55 3.46 14.61
CA SER A 28 0.60 3.94 13.23
C SER A 28 -0.72 3.86 12.47
N VAL A 29 -1.75 3.23 13.06
CA VAL A 29 -3.04 2.97 12.39
C VAL A 29 -3.70 4.21 11.78
N ALA A 30 -3.51 5.39 12.37
CA ALA A 30 -4.04 6.64 11.83
C ALA A 30 -3.45 7.01 10.44
N VAL A 31 -2.22 6.56 10.17
CA VAL A 31 -1.49 6.80 8.92
C VAL A 31 -1.60 5.61 7.98
N ASP A 32 -1.34 4.40 8.46
CA ASP A 32 -1.21 3.20 7.66
C ASP A 32 -2.54 2.55 7.29
N ARG A 33 -3.68 2.94 7.90
CA ARG A 33 -5.01 2.46 7.52
C ARG A 33 -5.30 2.58 6.02
N ARG A 34 -4.61 3.49 5.30
CA ARG A 34 -4.72 3.62 3.85
C ARG A 34 -4.16 2.44 3.05
N LEU A 35 -3.38 1.57 3.71
CA LEU A 35 -2.80 0.38 3.11
C LEU A 35 -3.72 -0.84 3.16
N TYR A 36 -4.89 -0.77 3.82
CA TYR A 36 -5.75 -1.92 4.07
C TYR A 36 -6.06 -2.77 2.84
N ALA A 37 -6.31 -2.12 1.70
CA ALA A 37 -6.66 -2.83 0.46
C ALA A 37 -5.47 -3.64 -0.07
N HIS A 38 -4.26 -3.09 0.06
CA HIS A 38 -3.02 -3.72 -0.36
C HIS A 38 -2.61 -4.84 0.60
N ASP A 39 -2.76 -4.63 1.91
CA ASP A 39 -2.54 -5.68 2.91
C ASP A 39 -3.46 -6.88 2.69
N ILE A 40 -4.74 -6.65 2.45
CA ILE A 40 -5.70 -7.73 2.17
C ILE A 40 -5.36 -8.43 0.86
N GLN A 41 -4.97 -7.70 -0.19
CA GLN A 41 -4.53 -8.28 -1.46
C GLN A 41 -3.29 -9.16 -1.27
N GLY A 42 -2.27 -8.66 -0.57
CA GLY A 42 -1.05 -9.38 -0.22
C GLY A 42 -1.34 -10.62 0.64
N SER A 43 -2.21 -10.48 1.63
CA SER A 43 -2.63 -11.55 2.53
C SER A 43 -3.41 -12.66 1.81
N ILE A 44 -4.27 -12.32 0.85
CA ILE A 44 -4.96 -13.31 -0.01
C ILE A 44 -3.96 -14.07 -0.88
N ALA A 45 -2.99 -13.38 -1.50
CA ALA A 45 -1.95 -14.00 -2.29
C ALA A 45 -1.08 -14.95 -1.44
N HIS A 46 -0.68 -14.50 -0.24
CA HIS A 46 0.06 -15.31 0.71
C HIS A 46 -0.71 -16.56 1.15
N CYS A 47 -1.98 -16.41 1.50
CA CYS A 47 -2.86 -17.51 1.88
C CYS A 47 -2.92 -18.60 0.77
N LYS A 48 -3.07 -18.18 -0.49
CA LYS A 48 -3.05 -19.10 -1.65
C LYS A 48 -1.69 -19.77 -1.83
N THR A 49 -0.60 -19.06 -1.55
CA THR A 49 0.76 -19.61 -1.58
C THR A 49 0.97 -20.66 -0.49
N LEU A 50 0.48 -20.41 0.73
CA LEU A 50 0.51 -21.40 1.82
C LEU A 50 -0.30 -22.65 1.48
N ALA A 51 -1.43 -22.51 0.80
CA ALA A 51 -2.21 -23.66 0.32
C ALA A 51 -1.45 -24.44 -0.77
N LYS A 52 -0.80 -23.77 -1.71
CA LYS A 52 0.07 -24.41 -2.72
C LYS A 52 1.23 -25.14 -2.07
N ALA A 53 1.79 -24.61 -0.99
CA ALA A 53 2.86 -25.23 -0.20
C ALA A 53 2.37 -26.32 0.76
N HIS A 54 1.08 -26.70 0.73
CA HIS A 54 0.44 -27.68 1.61
C HIS A 54 0.55 -27.34 3.11
N VAL A 55 0.80 -26.08 3.47
CA VAL A 55 0.77 -25.56 4.85
C VAL A 55 -0.67 -25.35 5.30
N LEU A 56 -1.54 -24.94 4.39
CA LEU A 56 -2.99 -24.85 4.58
C LEU A 56 -3.68 -25.86 3.67
N THR A 57 -4.78 -26.41 4.16
CA THR A 57 -5.71 -27.15 3.30
C THR A 57 -6.46 -26.20 2.37
N ALA A 58 -6.98 -26.72 1.27
CA ALA A 58 -7.81 -25.92 0.36
C ALA A 58 -9.07 -25.36 1.04
N SER A 59 -9.63 -26.06 2.03
CA SER A 59 -10.78 -25.59 2.81
C SER A 59 -10.40 -24.42 3.73
N GLU A 60 -9.29 -24.55 4.47
CA GLU A 60 -8.77 -23.46 5.33
C GLU A 60 -8.47 -22.20 4.52
N SER A 61 -7.79 -22.36 3.38
CA SER A 61 -7.48 -21.23 2.48
C SER A 61 -8.75 -20.52 2.00
N ARG A 62 -9.77 -21.26 1.56
CA ARG A 62 -11.05 -20.65 1.16
C ARG A 62 -11.72 -19.90 2.31
N THR A 63 -11.66 -20.43 3.52
CA THR A 63 -12.25 -19.78 4.69
C THR A 63 -11.53 -18.49 5.05
N ILE A 64 -10.18 -18.50 5.05
CA ILE A 64 -9.37 -17.30 5.31
C ILE A 64 -9.63 -16.24 4.23
N VAL A 65 -9.63 -16.61 2.95
CA VAL A 65 -9.89 -15.66 1.85
C VAL A 65 -11.25 -15.00 1.99
N ARG A 66 -12.31 -15.76 2.24
CA ARG A 66 -13.65 -15.20 2.49
C ARG A 66 -13.69 -14.29 3.72
N GLY A 67 -12.98 -14.65 4.78
CA GLY A 67 -12.83 -13.78 5.95
C GLY A 67 -12.17 -12.45 5.62
N LEU A 68 -11.08 -12.48 4.88
CA LEU A 68 -10.38 -11.25 4.41
C LEU A 68 -11.25 -10.37 3.49
N GLU A 69 -12.01 -10.97 2.59
CA GLU A 69 -12.97 -10.26 1.72
C GLU A 69 -14.10 -9.60 2.55
N SER A 70 -14.54 -10.26 3.63
CA SER A 70 -15.51 -9.68 4.57
C SER A 70 -14.92 -8.47 5.31
N VAL A 71 -13.69 -8.61 5.83
CA VAL A 71 -12.96 -7.50 6.47
C VAL A 71 -12.79 -6.32 5.49
N LYS A 72 -12.39 -6.60 4.24
CA LYS A 72 -12.30 -5.58 3.19
C LYS A 72 -13.63 -4.85 2.99
N THR A 73 -14.74 -5.58 2.94
CA THR A 73 -16.07 -5.01 2.78
C THR A 73 -16.46 -4.10 3.95
N GLU A 74 -16.08 -4.46 5.18
CA GLU A 74 -16.30 -3.60 6.35
C GLU A 74 -15.50 -2.29 6.24
N LEU A 75 -14.24 -2.38 5.82
CA LEU A 75 -13.35 -1.21 5.61
C LEU A 75 -13.86 -0.31 4.48
N ASP A 76 -14.20 -0.88 3.32
CA ASP A 76 -14.72 -0.15 2.16
C ASP A 76 -16.02 0.62 2.49
N ARG A 77 -16.85 0.06 3.38
CA ARG A 77 -18.13 0.68 3.79
C ARG A 77 -18.00 1.59 5.03
N GLY A 78 -16.80 1.77 5.57
CA GLY A 78 -16.58 2.57 6.78
C GLY A 78 -17.25 1.97 8.03
N ARG A 79 -17.50 0.66 8.06
CA ARG A 79 -18.13 -0.07 9.18
C ARG A 79 -17.13 -0.79 10.07
N PHE A 80 -15.86 -0.80 9.68
CA PHE A 80 -14.78 -1.43 10.46
C PHE A 80 -14.56 -0.67 11.77
N ARG A 81 -14.51 -1.40 12.88
CA ARG A 81 -14.27 -0.83 14.21
C ARG A 81 -12.80 -1.02 14.59
N PHE A 82 -12.06 0.06 14.61
CA PHE A 82 -10.73 0.12 15.22
C PHE A 82 -10.87 0.11 16.75
N VAL A 83 -9.95 -0.57 17.42
CA VAL A 83 -9.86 -0.60 18.88
C VAL A 83 -8.54 0.00 19.35
N PRO A 84 -8.45 0.49 20.62
CA PRO A 84 -7.23 1.13 21.12
C PRO A 84 -5.97 0.25 21.09
N GLN A 85 -6.15 -1.06 21.02
CA GLN A 85 -5.08 -2.06 20.96
C GLN A 85 -4.53 -2.25 19.55
N ASP A 86 -5.23 -1.77 18.51
CA ASP A 86 -4.76 -1.83 17.12
C ASP A 86 -3.57 -0.88 16.94
N GLU A 87 -2.37 -1.43 16.95
CA GLU A 87 -1.14 -0.66 16.78
C GLU A 87 -0.96 -0.20 15.33
N ASP A 88 -1.28 -1.09 14.38
CA ASP A 88 -1.23 -0.87 12.95
C ASP A 88 -2.45 -1.48 12.23
N ILE A 89 -2.61 -1.16 10.94
CA ILE A 89 -3.72 -1.70 10.12
C ILE A 89 -3.64 -3.21 9.98
N HIS A 90 -2.43 -3.78 9.96
CA HIS A 90 -2.20 -5.20 9.78
C HIS A 90 -2.69 -5.99 11.00
N MET A 91 -2.40 -5.48 12.20
CA MET A 91 -2.93 -6.05 13.46
C MET A 91 -4.46 -5.94 13.52
N ALA A 92 -5.02 -4.80 13.11
CA ALA A 92 -6.46 -4.60 13.08
C ALA A 92 -7.15 -5.62 12.15
N ILE A 93 -6.61 -5.84 10.95
CA ILE A 93 -7.13 -6.82 10.00
C ILE A 93 -7.01 -8.25 10.54
N GLU A 94 -5.86 -8.62 11.10
CA GLU A 94 -5.61 -9.95 11.67
C GLU A 94 -6.52 -10.24 12.87
N ARG A 95 -6.69 -9.27 13.77
CA ARG A 95 -7.66 -9.35 14.86
C ARG A 95 -9.08 -9.58 14.34
N ARG A 96 -9.54 -8.74 13.40
CA ARG A 96 -10.89 -8.84 12.86
C ARG A 96 -11.12 -10.14 12.11
N LEU A 97 -10.13 -10.60 11.34
CA LEU A 97 -10.17 -11.91 10.71
C LEU A 97 -10.36 -13.02 11.74
N THR A 98 -9.58 -12.99 12.82
CA THR A 98 -9.68 -13.99 13.91
C THR A 98 -11.03 -13.93 14.62
N GLU A 99 -11.62 -12.76 14.82
CA GLU A 99 -12.99 -12.63 15.34
C GLU A 99 -14.03 -13.29 14.43
N LEU A 100 -13.85 -13.22 13.10
CA LEU A 100 -14.80 -13.77 12.13
C LEU A 100 -14.67 -15.28 11.93
N ILE A 101 -13.46 -15.82 11.92
CA ILE A 101 -13.20 -17.23 11.55
C ILE A 101 -12.51 -18.05 12.65
N GLY A 102 -12.36 -17.48 13.84
CA GLY A 102 -11.74 -18.14 14.98
C GLY A 102 -10.22 -18.31 14.84
N PRO A 103 -9.62 -19.28 15.59
CA PRO A 103 -8.15 -19.48 15.63
C PRO A 103 -7.51 -19.75 14.26
N LEU A 104 -8.30 -20.13 13.26
CA LEU A 104 -7.83 -20.34 11.91
C LEU A 104 -7.19 -19.06 11.32
N GLY A 105 -7.68 -17.87 11.73
CA GLY A 105 -7.13 -16.57 11.30
C GLY A 105 -5.64 -16.44 11.58
N GLY A 106 -5.17 -16.96 12.72
CA GLY A 106 -3.75 -16.91 13.09
C GLY A 106 -2.82 -17.74 12.18
N LYS A 107 -3.32 -18.74 11.46
CA LYS A 107 -2.53 -19.50 10.49
C LYS A 107 -2.07 -18.66 9.30
N LEU A 108 -2.75 -17.55 9.01
CA LEU A 108 -2.37 -16.64 7.93
C LEU A 108 -0.97 -16.06 8.11
N HIS A 109 -0.50 -15.91 9.35
CA HIS A 109 0.83 -15.35 9.64
C HIS A 109 1.99 -16.34 9.41
N THR A 110 1.70 -17.61 9.13
CA THR A 110 2.72 -18.65 8.94
C THR A 110 3.71 -18.30 7.84
N GLY A 111 5.01 -18.40 8.12
CA GLY A 111 6.08 -18.13 7.17
C GLY A 111 6.21 -16.68 6.72
N ARG A 112 5.58 -15.74 7.41
CA ARG A 112 5.59 -14.30 7.14
C ARG A 112 6.07 -13.52 8.37
N SER A 113 6.69 -12.37 8.14
CA SER A 113 6.97 -11.36 9.15
C SER A 113 6.15 -10.10 8.88
N ARG A 114 5.92 -9.29 9.92
CA ARG A 114 5.40 -7.93 9.72
C ARG A 114 6.31 -7.13 8.78
N ASN A 115 7.62 -7.37 8.79
CA ASN A 115 8.59 -6.64 7.97
C ASN A 115 8.36 -6.84 6.46
N ASP A 116 8.27 -8.08 5.97
CA ASP A 116 8.06 -8.34 4.54
C ASP A 116 6.61 -8.06 4.11
N GLN A 117 5.64 -8.21 5.02
CA GLN A 117 4.25 -7.83 4.82
C GLN A 117 4.12 -6.32 4.56
N VAL A 118 4.61 -5.47 5.46
CA VAL A 118 4.55 -4.01 5.33
C VAL A 118 5.31 -3.53 4.09
N ALA A 119 6.49 -4.13 3.82
CA ALA A 119 7.27 -3.80 2.63
C ALA A 119 6.50 -4.10 1.33
N LEU A 120 5.73 -5.21 1.29
CA LEU A 120 4.86 -5.53 0.16
C LEU A 120 3.76 -4.49 0.00
N ASP A 121 3.06 -4.17 1.09
CA ASP A 121 1.90 -3.27 1.07
C ASP A 121 2.27 -1.87 0.60
N VAL A 122 3.39 -1.34 1.09
CA VAL A 122 3.94 -0.06 0.64
C VAL A 122 4.28 -0.11 -0.85
N ARG A 123 4.88 -1.20 -1.35
CA ARG A 123 5.21 -1.34 -2.77
C ARG A 123 3.96 -1.40 -3.65
N LEU A 124 2.95 -2.17 -3.26
CA LEU A 124 1.67 -2.23 -3.97
C LEU A 124 0.98 -0.85 -3.99
N TYR A 125 0.94 -0.19 -2.84
CA TYR A 125 0.38 1.16 -2.71
C TYR A 125 1.09 2.17 -3.62
N VAL A 126 2.43 2.19 -3.59
CA VAL A 126 3.22 3.11 -4.42
C VAL A 126 3.04 2.79 -5.90
N ARG A 127 3.05 1.51 -6.31
CA ARG A 127 2.81 1.07 -7.69
C ARG A 127 1.49 1.61 -8.25
N ASP A 128 0.41 1.45 -7.48
CA ASP A 128 -0.91 1.93 -7.88
C ASP A 128 -0.96 3.45 -7.98
N HIS A 129 -0.34 4.15 -7.03
CA HIS A 129 -0.30 5.62 -7.04
C HIS A 129 0.57 6.19 -8.16
N LEU A 130 1.69 5.56 -8.50
CA LEU A 130 2.53 5.97 -9.62
C LEU A 130 1.76 5.87 -10.95
N SER A 131 1.01 4.78 -11.16
CA SER A 131 0.18 4.61 -12.36
C SER A 131 -0.90 5.70 -12.46
N ARG A 132 -1.57 6.01 -11.34
CA ARG A 132 -2.58 7.09 -11.29
C ARG A 132 -1.98 8.47 -11.50
N LEU A 133 -0.79 8.75 -10.93
CA LEU A 133 -0.09 10.02 -11.13
C LEU A 133 0.30 10.22 -12.59
N VAL A 134 0.85 9.22 -13.25
CA VAL A 134 1.17 9.30 -14.68
C VAL A 134 -0.07 9.62 -15.51
N ALA A 135 -1.21 8.98 -15.25
CA ALA A 135 -2.46 9.25 -15.94
C ALA A 135 -2.96 10.69 -15.71
N LEU A 136 -2.87 11.20 -14.48
CA LEU A 136 -3.23 12.59 -14.15
C LEU A 136 -2.32 13.61 -14.84
N LEU A 137 -1.02 13.35 -14.88
CA LEU A 137 -0.04 14.18 -15.58
C LEU A 137 -0.32 14.22 -17.09
N GLU A 138 -0.67 13.11 -17.69
CA GLU A 138 -1.10 13.07 -19.11
C GLU A 138 -2.35 13.89 -19.38
N GLN A 139 -3.33 13.83 -18.48
CA GLN A 139 -4.54 14.67 -18.59
C GLN A 139 -4.15 16.16 -18.49
N PHE A 140 -3.28 16.51 -17.56
CA PHE A 140 -2.84 17.88 -17.39
C PHE A 140 -2.06 18.39 -18.62
N GLN A 141 -1.17 17.58 -19.19
CA GLN A 141 -0.48 17.93 -20.46
C GLN A 141 -1.48 18.20 -21.59
N ARG A 142 -2.53 17.37 -21.73
CA ARG A 142 -3.57 17.58 -22.76
C ARG A 142 -4.28 18.92 -22.57
N VAL A 143 -4.57 19.32 -21.33
CA VAL A 143 -5.19 20.62 -21.02
C VAL A 143 -4.24 21.78 -21.42
N LEU A 144 -2.96 21.69 -21.06
CA LEU A 144 -1.96 22.71 -21.41
C LEU A 144 -1.82 22.86 -22.94
N VAL A 145 -1.73 21.74 -23.66
CA VAL A 145 -1.65 21.74 -25.14
C VAL A 145 -2.91 22.33 -25.76
N ALA A 146 -4.10 21.96 -25.29
CA ALA A 146 -5.36 22.50 -25.78
C ALA A 146 -5.44 24.01 -25.54
N LYS A 147 -5.07 24.47 -24.35
CA LYS A 147 -5.00 25.89 -24.00
C LYS A 147 -4.00 26.65 -24.88
N GLY A 148 -2.81 26.08 -25.12
CA GLY A 148 -1.80 26.62 -26.00
C GLY A 148 -2.30 26.76 -27.44
N LYS A 149 -2.93 25.72 -27.98
CA LYS A 149 -3.55 25.76 -29.33
C LYS A 149 -4.59 26.86 -29.48
N ALA A 150 -5.46 27.04 -28.48
CA ALA A 150 -6.51 28.05 -28.49
C ALA A 150 -5.94 29.49 -28.42
N ASN A 151 -4.72 29.67 -27.91
CA ASN A 151 -4.06 30.98 -27.69
C ASN A 151 -2.73 31.10 -28.38
N ARG A 152 -2.54 30.43 -29.51
CA ARG A 152 -1.25 30.32 -30.22
C ARG A 152 -0.62 31.63 -30.68
N THR A 153 -1.43 32.68 -30.84
CA THR A 153 -1.00 34.02 -31.30
C THR A 153 -0.90 35.07 -30.19
N VAL A 154 -1.28 34.67 -28.95
CA VAL A 154 -1.23 35.59 -27.81
C VAL A 154 0.21 35.80 -27.37
N ALA A 155 0.69 37.04 -27.49
CA ALA A 155 1.97 37.46 -26.97
C ALA A 155 1.84 38.00 -25.54
N MET A 156 2.83 37.72 -24.70
CA MET A 156 2.92 38.21 -23.32
C MET A 156 4.34 38.63 -23.00
N PRO A 157 4.60 39.54 -22.06
CA PRO A 157 5.96 39.88 -21.67
C PRO A 157 6.59 38.70 -20.88
N GLY A 158 7.79 38.29 -21.28
CA GLY A 158 8.67 37.49 -20.45
C GLY A 158 9.32 38.36 -19.38
N TYR A 159 9.73 37.77 -18.27
CA TYR A 159 10.34 38.46 -17.13
C TYR A 159 11.67 37.81 -16.74
N THR A 160 12.66 38.63 -16.40
CA THR A 160 13.87 38.23 -15.69
C THR A 160 14.13 39.26 -14.58
N HIS A 161 14.56 38.84 -13.41
CA HIS A 161 14.80 39.71 -12.25
C HIS A 161 13.65 40.68 -11.95
N LEU A 162 12.40 40.20 -12.09
CA LEU A 162 11.17 40.98 -11.94
C LEU A 162 11.07 42.17 -12.95
N GLN A 163 11.88 42.20 -14.00
CA GLN A 163 11.88 43.20 -15.05
C GLN A 163 11.30 42.60 -16.35
N ARG A 164 10.63 43.40 -17.14
CA ARG A 164 10.17 43.01 -18.47
C ARG A 164 11.36 42.72 -19.36
N ALA A 165 11.34 41.56 -20.00
CA ALA A 165 12.35 41.11 -20.94
C ALA A 165 11.75 40.97 -22.37
N GLN A 166 11.98 39.81 -23.03
CA GLN A 166 11.47 39.59 -24.38
C GLN A 166 9.96 39.29 -24.38
N PRO A 167 9.24 39.62 -25.46
CA PRO A 167 7.92 39.08 -25.70
C PRO A 167 8.02 37.58 -25.98
N VAL A 168 7.11 36.83 -25.40
CA VAL A 168 7.00 35.38 -25.60
C VAL A 168 5.56 35.00 -25.94
N LEU A 169 5.35 33.93 -26.69
CA LEU A 169 4.02 33.44 -26.94
C LEU A 169 3.51 32.67 -25.69
N PHE A 170 2.27 32.93 -25.31
CA PHE A 170 1.63 32.19 -24.19
C PHE A 170 1.65 30.69 -24.44
N ALA A 171 1.42 30.23 -25.68
CA ALA A 171 1.53 28.84 -26.06
C ALA A 171 2.94 28.26 -25.79
N HIS A 172 4.00 29.01 -26.11
CA HIS A 172 5.39 28.59 -25.81
C HIS A 172 5.61 28.43 -24.30
N HIS A 173 5.14 29.42 -23.53
CA HIS A 173 5.20 29.31 -22.05
C HIS A 173 4.54 28.05 -21.50
N LEU A 174 3.34 27.69 -22.00
CA LEU A 174 2.64 26.48 -21.59
C LEU A 174 3.37 25.19 -22.02
N LEU A 175 4.00 25.17 -23.19
CA LEU A 175 4.76 24.01 -23.68
C LEU A 175 5.99 23.72 -22.82
N ALA A 176 6.61 24.72 -22.22
CA ALA A 176 7.70 24.50 -21.26
C ALA A 176 7.28 23.60 -20.10
N TYR A 177 6.05 23.78 -19.58
CA TYR A 177 5.49 22.91 -18.55
C TYR A 177 5.15 21.51 -19.08
N VAL A 178 4.69 21.39 -20.32
CA VAL A 178 4.45 20.08 -20.94
C VAL A 178 5.74 19.25 -20.96
N ASP A 179 6.87 19.85 -21.33
CA ASP A 179 8.18 19.19 -21.36
C ASP A 179 8.69 18.84 -19.95
N MET A 180 8.46 19.69 -18.94
CA MET A 180 8.78 19.38 -17.54
C MET A 180 8.00 18.15 -17.06
N ILE A 181 6.70 18.14 -17.32
CA ILE A 181 5.80 17.04 -16.95
C ILE A 181 6.20 15.73 -17.65
N GLU A 182 6.64 15.79 -18.92
CA GLU A 182 7.10 14.60 -19.64
C GLU A 182 8.32 13.96 -18.96
N ARG A 183 9.28 14.78 -18.52
CA ARG A 183 10.42 14.30 -17.74
C ARG A 183 10.01 13.70 -16.39
N ASP A 184 9.00 14.28 -15.71
CA ASP A 184 8.48 13.73 -14.45
C ASP A 184 7.78 12.38 -14.66
N LYS A 185 7.01 12.24 -15.74
CA LYS A 185 6.43 10.94 -16.12
C LYS A 185 7.50 9.88 -16.34
N GLY A 186 8.62 10.23 -16.98
CA GLY A 186 9.79 9.34 -17.12
C GLY A 186 10.29 8.85 -15.74
N ARG A 187 10.51 9.80 -14.80
CA ARG A 187 10.95 9.47 -13.43
C ARG A 187 9.96 8.53 -12.70
N PHE A 188 8.66 8.77 -12.85
CA PHE A 188 7.65 7.90 -12.23
C PHE A 188 7.61 6.50 -12.85
N ARG A 189 7.80 6.38 -14.17
CA ARG A 189 7.91 5.08 -14.84
C ARG A 189 9.16 4.31 -14.36
N ASP A 190 10.30 4.97 -14.25
CA ASP A 190 11.53 4.38 -13.71
C ASP A 190 11.35 3.94 -12.25
N ALA A 191 10.70 4.76 -11.42
CA ALA A 191 10.38 4.41 -10.04
C ALA A 191 9.47 3.18 -9.96
N SER A 192 8.47 3.08 -10.86
CA SER A 192 7.55 1.95 -10.93
C SER A 192 8.28 0.63 -11.17
N VAL A 193 9.26 0.59 -12.07
CA VAL A 193 10.07 -0.61 -12.32
C VAL A 193 10.82 -1.06 -11.06
N ARG A 194 11.42 -0.11 -10.32
CA ARG A 194 12.16 -0.39 -9.08
C ARG A 194 11.26 -0.81 -7.92
N VAL A 195 10.05 -0.27 -7.85
CA VAL A 195 9.07 -0.61 -6.81
C VAL A 195 8.45 -1.98 -7.07
N ASN A 196 8.26 -2.38 -8.33
CA ASN A 196 7.61 -3.65 -8.69
C ASN A 196 8.54 -4.85 -8.49
N VAL A 197 9.07 -4.99 -7.27
CA VAL A 197 9.88 -6.13 -6.82
C VAL A 197 9.25 -6.70 -5.56
N MET A 198 8.83 -7.95 -5.58
CA MET A 198 8.06 -8.59 -4.53
C MET A 198 8.94 -8.99 -3.34
N PRO A 199 8.74 -8.41 -2.13
CA PRO A 199 9.54 -8.71 -0.95
C PRO A 199 9.00 -9.90 -0.14
N LEU A 200 7.71 -10.25 -0.28
CA LEU A 200 7.08 -11.27 0.54
C LEU A 200 7.77 -12.63 0.38
N GLY A 201 7.99 -13.30 1.50
CA GLY A 201 8.80 -14.52 1.60
C GLY A 201 10.22 -14.28 2.08
N SER A 202 10.63 -13.00 2.25
CA SER A 202 11.91 -12.67 2.91
C SER A 202 11.86 -12.87 4.44
N GLY A 203 10.66 -12.98 5.01
CA GLY A 203 10.47 -13.09 6.45
C GLY A 203 11.00 -11.86 7.18
N ALA A 204 11.51 -12.07 8.39
CA ALA A 204 12.08 -10.98 9.20
C ALA A 204 13.39 -10.45 8.62
N LEU A 205 14.23 -11.32 8.01
CA LEU A 205 15.54 -10.93 7.45
C LEU A 205 16.11 -11.89 6.40
N ALA A 206 15.96 -13.22 6.55
CA ALA A 206 16.70 -14.21 5.76
C ALA A 206 15.81 -15.30 5.14
N GLY A 207 14.51 -15.05 4.98
CA GLY A 207 13.55 -16.00 4.42
C GLY A 207 12.85 -16.86 5.47
N THR A 208 12.25 -17.95 5.03
CA THR A 208 11.48 -18.89 5.85
C THR A 208 11.80 -20.33 5.48
N ASN A 209 11.62 -21.24 6.44
CA ASN A 209 11.79 -22.69 6.22
C ASN A 209 10.58 -23.33 5.52
N TYR A 210 9.48 -22.61 5.35
CA TYR A 210 8.33 -23.09 4.62
C TYR A 210 8.58 -23.04 3.11
N PRO A 211 8.13 -24.04 2.32
CA PRO A 211 8.38 -24.11 0.88
C PRO A 211 7.45 -23.17 0.10
N VAL A 212 7.50 -21.88 0.42
CA VAL A 212 6.67 -20.85 -0.22
C VAL A 212 7.21 -20.51 -1.62
N ASP A 213 6.33 -20.60 -2.61
CA ASP A 213 6.63 -20.25 -4.01
C ASP A 213 6.44 -18.74 -4.22
N ARG A 214 7.55 -17.99 -4.15
CA ARG A 214 7.56 -16.53 -4.31
C ARG A 214 7.13 -16.08 -5.71
N GLN A 215 7.46 -16.86 -6.75
CA GLN A 215 7.06 -16.55 -8.13
C GLN A 215 5.55 -16.69 -8.30
N PHE A 216 4.97 -17.73 -7.72
CA PHE A 216 3.52 -17.88 -7.69
C PHE A 216 2.83 -16.71 -6.97
N THR A 217 3.37 -16.30 -5.81
CA THR A 217 2.85 -15.14 -5.08
C THR A 217 2.92 -13.86 -5.92
N ALA A 218 4.05 -13.61 -6.57
CA ALA A 218 4.24 -12.46 -7.45
C ALA A 218 3.24 -12.47 -8.62
N GLY A 219 3.03 -13.63 -9.26
CA GLY A 219 2.05 -13.78 -10.34
C GLY A 219 0.61 -13.51 -9.92
N LEU A 220 0.25 -13.73 -8.64
CA LEU A 220 -1.08 -13.38 -8.09
C LEU A 220 -1.24 -11.87 -7.85
N LEU A 221 -0.14 -11.14 -7.75
CA LEU A 221 -0.13 -9.71 -7.43
C LEU A 221 0.07 -8.81 -8.66
N GLY A 222 0.43 -9.40 -9.82
CA GLY A 222 0.65 -8.73 -11.11
C GLY A 222 2.04 -8.13 -11.19
#